data_3fcbfb3a85bcea5adb669a15579cc031
#
_entry.id   3fcbfb3a85bcea5adb669a15579cc031
#
_cell.length_a   1.000
_cell.length_b   1.000
_cell.length_c   1.000
_cell.angle_alpha   90.00
_cell.angle_beta   90.00
_cell.angle_gamma   90.00
#
_symmetry.space_group_name_H-M   'P 1'
#
loop_
_entity.id
_entity.type
_entity.pdbx_description
1 polymer ?
#
loop_
_entity_poly.entity_id
_entity_poly.type
_entity_poly.pdbx_seq_one_letter_code
_entity_poly.pdbx_strand_id
1 'polypeptide(L)'
;MIRAILFDLDGTLLQSDMNVFMPHYLQALTTRLAPLIPPSKLSAQLMRSTRLMMANTDPTRTNQQVFDADFYLKLGHSREEMMPILEDFYTHDFARLRELTQPKPEARAVVQAAFARGYDVAIATQPVFPLTAVRQRLEWAGVADFPYRLVTSYESMHACKPQLAFFQEVLAVLSRLPGECLFAGDSPSDDIAPAAKLGLHTFWVNDTAPDPLDPTIPARWRGGLGDLHRLLASSELDKPL
;
A
#
# COMPACT_ATOMS: atom_id res chain seq x y z
N MET A 1 -4.15 -12.67 -21.33
CA MET A 1 -2.70 -12.80 -21.03
C MET A 1 -2.30 -11.69 -20.08
N ILE A 2 -1.70 -12.01 -18.93
CA ILE A 2 -1.22 -11.03 -17.95
C ILE A 2 -0.01 -10.26 -18.49
N ARG A 3 0.03 -8.97 -18.23
CA ARG A 3 1.10 -8.05 -18.61
C ARG A 3 1.63 -7.21 -17.46
N ALA A 4 0.86 -7.12 -16.36
CA ALA A 4 1.25 -6.38 -15.17
C ALA A 4 0.93 -7.15 -13.90
N ILE A 5 1.83 -7.01 -12.90
CA ILE A 5 1.65 -7.53 -11.55
C ILE A 5 1.62 -6.35 -10.59
N LEU A 6 0.55 -6.27 -9.81
CA LEU A 6 0.35 -5.26 -8.79
C LEU A 6 0.44 -5.93 -7.42
N PHE A 7 1.39 -5.48 -6.61
CA PHE A 7 1.56 -5.99 -5.25
C PHE A 7 1.05 -4.97 -4.23
N ASP A 8 0.24 -5.42 -3.29
CA ASP A 8 0.14 -4.72 -2.03
C ASP A 8 1.45 -4.88 -1.23
N LEU A 9 1.64 -4.12 -0.15
CA LEU A 9 2.88 -4.12 0.63
C LEU A 9 2.69 -4.71 2.02
N ASP A 10 1.89 -4.04 2.86
CA ASP A 10 1.74 -4.41 4.28
C ASP A 10 0.83 -5.64 4.41
N GLY A 11 1.30 -6.69 5.06
CA GLY A 11 0.60 -7.99 5.07
C GLY A 11 0.93 -8.88 3.86
N THR A 12 1.36 -8.28 2.75
CA THR A 12 1.64 -8.97 1.48
C THR A 12 3.13 -9.25 1.26
N LEU A 13 3.97 -8.22 1.10
CA LEU A 13 5.44 -8.35 0.92
C LEU A 13 6.20 -8.09 2.23
N LEU A 14 5.61 -7.29 3.11
CA LEU A 14 6.12 -6.97 4.43
C LEU A 14 5.18 -7.55 5.48
N GLN A 15 5.66 -8.37 6.37
CA GLN A 15 4.90 -8.80 7.53
C GLN A 15 4.79 -7.61 8.50
N SER A 16 3.60 -7.03 8.56
CA SER A 16 3.27 -5.87 9.36
C SER A 16 1.86 -6.02 9.92
N ASP A 17 1.73 -6.01 11.25
CA ASP A 17 0.43 -5.93 11.90
C ASP A 17 0.06 -4.47 12.13
N MET A 18 -0.87 -3.94 11.34
CA MET A 18 -1.31 -2.55 11.45
C MET A 18 -1.94 -2.21 12.81
N ASN A 19 -2.48 -3.19 13.53
CA ASN A 19 -3.00 -2.96 14.89
C ASN A 19 -1.87 -2.71 15.89
N VAL A 20 -0.66 -3.20 15.61
CA VAL A 20 0.54 -2.94 16.41
C VAL A 20 1.28 -1.71 15.85
N PHE A 21 1.47 -1.64 14.55
CA PHE A 21 2.25 -0.59 13.90
C PHE A 21 1.65 0.81 14.12
N MET A 22 0.35 0.98 13.88
CA MET A 22 -0.29 2.29 13.94
C MET A 22 -0.24 2.97 15.32
N PRO A 23 -0.47 2.28 16.44
CA PRO A 23 -0.27 2.89 17.76
C PRO A 23 1.16 3.39 18.01
N HIS A 24 2.17 2.62 17.62
CA HIS A 24 3.58 3.02 17.78
C HIS A 24 3.95 4.19 16.86
N TYR A 25 3.48 4.16 15.61
CA TYR A 25 3.62 5.30 14.69
C TYR A 25 3.01 6.59 15.28
N LEU A 26 1.76 6.51 15.78
CA LEU A 26 1.09 7.64 16.40
C LEU A 26 1.85 8.15 17.64
N GLN A 27 2.32 7.24 18.49
CA GLN A 27 3.11 7.59 19.67
C GLN A 27 4.41 8.30 19.27
N ALA A 28 5.17 7.77 18.32
CA ALA A 28 6.41 8.37 17.87
C ALA A 28 6.19 9.76 17.27
N LEU A 29 5.18 9.90 16.39
CA LEU A 29 4.84 11.18 15.76
C LEU A 29 4.36 12.22 16.78
N THR A 30 3.50 11.83 17.72
CA THR A 30 3.00 12.73 18.75
C THR A 30 4.11 13.15 19.73
N THR A 31 5.05 12.27 20.03
CA THR A 31 6.23 12.59 20.84
C THR A 31 7.11 13.62 20.13
N ARG A 32 7.37 13.45 18.83
CA ARG A 32 8.17 14.38 18.04
C ARG A 32 7.54 15.78 17.96
N LEU A 33 6.23 15.85 17.80
CA LEU A 33 5.49 17.12 17.69
C LEU A 33 4.98 17.70 19.01
N ALA A 34 5.20 17.03 20.14
CA ALA A 34 4.74 17.48 21.47
C ALA A 34 5.19 18.90 21.85
N PRO A 35 6.37 19.40 21.44
CA PRO A 35 6.76 20.80 21.72
C PRO A 35 5.87 21.84 21.04
N LEU A 36 5.18 21.48 19.93
CA LEU A 36 4.32 22.38 19.15
C LEU A 36 2.83 22.14 19.41
N ILE A 37 2.42 20.87 19.54
CA ILE A 37 1.02 20.48 19.54
C ILE A 37 0.78 19.45 20.65
N PRO A 38 -0.23 19.65 21.51
CA PRO A 38 -0.60 18.64 22.50
C PRO A 38 -0.89 17.28 21.84
N PRO A 39 -0.33 16.16 22.35
CA PRO A 39 -0.43 14.84 21.73
C PRO A 39 -1.87 14.39 21.43
N SER A 40 -2.82 14.66 22.34
CA SER A 40 -4.23 14.30 22.15
C SER A 40 -4.88 15.08 20.98
N LYS A 41 -4.56 16.37 20.83
CA LYS A 41 -5.04 17.20 19.72
C LYS A 41 -4.46 16.70 18.40
N LEU A 42 -3.17 16.39 18.38
CA LEU A 42 -2.49 15.90 17.19
C LEU A 42 -3.05 14.54 16.71
N SER A 43 -3.17 13.57 17.63
CA SER A 43 -3.71 12.24 17.30
C SER A 43 -5.14 12.32 16.78
N ALA A 44 -6.00 13.09 17.44
CA ALA A 44 -7.39 13.26 17.02
C ALA A 44 -7.49 13.90 15.62
N GLN A 45 -6.67 14.93 15.37
CA GLN A 45 -6.66 15.62 14.07
C GLN A 45 -6.06 14.73 12.97
N LEU A 46 -4.98 14.01 13.24
CA LEU A 46 -4.38 13.07 12.29
C LEU A 46 -5.40 12.02 11.83
N MET A 47 -6.07 11.36 12.78
CA MET A 47 -7.09 10.36 12.47
C MET A 47 -8.29 10.94 11.72
N ARG A 48 -8.68 12.18 12.02
CA ARG A 48 -9.75 12.87 11.31
C ARG A 48 -9.35 13.16 9.86
N SER A 49 -8.19 13.79 9.65
CA SER A 49 -7.71 14.18 8.32
C SER A 49 -7.45 12.96 7.44
N THR A 50 -6.94 11.86 8.05
CA THR A 50 -6.78 10.57 7.34
C THR A 50 -8.13 10.02 6.88
N ARG A 51 -9.17 10.03 7.74
CA ARG A 51 -10.51 9.60 7.33
C ARG A 51 -11.09 10.45 6.21
N LEU A 52 -10.90 11.78 6.25
CA LEU A 52 -11.35 12.68 5.16
C LEU A 52 -10.62 12.37 3.86
N MET A 53 -9.33 12.16 3.91
CA MET A 53 -8.51 11.76 2.76
C MET A 53 -9.00 10.41 2.18
N MET A 54 -9.20 9.40 3.02
CA MET A 54 -9.68 8.07 2.60
C MET A 54 -11.09 8.11 2.01
N ALA A 55 -11.92 9.06 2.44
CA ALA A 55 -13.29 9.24 1.93
C ALA A 55 -13.34 10.16 0.68
N ASN A 56 -12.20 10.70 0.24
CA ASN A 56 -12.15 11.60 -0.91
C ASN A 56 -12.63 10.89 -2.19
N THR A 57 -13.44 11.57 -2.96
CA THR A 57 -13.92 11.13 -4.28
C THR A 57 -13.66 12.18 -5.37
N ASP A 58 -12.97 13.26 -5.03
CA ASP A 58 -12.60 14.32 -5.99
C ASP A 58 -11.33 13.90 -6.75
N PRO A 59 -11.42 13.57 -8.04
CA PRO A 59 -10.29 13.10 -8.82
C PRO A 59 -9.28 14.21 -9.17
N THR A 60 -9.57 15.46 -8.81
CA THR A 60 -8.69 16.62 -9.10
C THR A 60 -7.75 16.95 -7.94
N ARG A 61 -7.94 16.31 -6.79
CA ARG A 61 -7.16 16.54 -5.58
C ARG A 61 -6.47 15.27 -5.13
N THR A 62 -5.15 15.32 -5.01
CA THR A 62 -4.39 14.20 -4.44
C THR A 62 -4.78 13.95 -2.98
N ASN A 63 -4.51 12.75 -2.50
CA ASN A 63 -4.72 12.40 -1.09
C ASN A 63 -3.98 13.36 -0.16
N GLN A 64 -2.74 13.75 -0.52
CA GLN A 64 -1.99 14.78 0.20
C GLN A 64 -2.73 16.10 0.26
N GLN A 65 -3.24 16.60 -0.86
CA GLN A 65 -3.93 17.89 -0.90
C GLN A 65 -5.20 17.91 -0.05
N VAL A 66 -5.91 16.77 0.01
CA VAL A 66 -7.09 16.63 0.87
C VAL A 66 -6.69 16.58 2.34
N PHE A 67 -5.66 15.81 2.67
CA PHE A 67 -5.13 15.72 4.02
C PHE A 67 -4.61 17.07 4.52
N ASP A 68 -3.73 17.71 3.76
CA ASP A 68 -3.06 18.97 4.12
C ASP A 68 -4.07 20.09 4.38
N ALA A 69 -5.11 20.19 3.55
CA ALA A 69 -6.15 21.21 3.69
C ALA A 69 -6.94 21.16 5.00
N ASP A 70 -7.11 19.98 5.60
CA ASP A 70 -7.77 19.84 6.91
C ASP A 70 -6.74 19.79 8.05
N PHE A 71 -5.62 19.11 7.89
CA PHE A 71 -4.66 18.83 8.95
C PHE A 71 -4.01 20.10 9.49
N TYR A 72 -3.31 20.84 8.65
CA TYR A 72 -2.56 22.02 9.06
C TYR A 72 -3.48 23.14 9.57
N LEU A 73 -4.55 23.41 8.82
CA LEU A 73 -5.52 24.45 9.19
C LEU A 73 -6.11 24.22 10.60
N LYS A 74 -6.49 22.98 10.91
CA LYS A 74 -7.11 22.63 12.20
C LYS A 74 -6.13 22.58 13.37
N LEU A 75 -4.87 22.34 13.09
CA LEU A 75 -3.82 22.41 14.09
C LEU A 75 -3.41 23.85 14.41
N GLY A 76 -3.64 24.79 13.47
CA GLY A 76 -3.25 26.20 13.61
C GLY A 76 -1.77 26.42 13.26
N HIS A 77 -1.19 25.55 12.47
CA HIS A 77 0.19 25.63 11.97
C HIS A 77 0.21 25.57 10.45
N SER A 78 1.20 26.19 9.83
CA SER A 78 1.40 26.06 8.39
C SER A 78 2.14 24.77 8.06
N ARG A 79 2.03 24.34 6.80
CA ARG A 79 2.80 23.22 6.28
C ARG A 79 4.31 23.49 6.36
N GLU A 80 4.70 24.70 6.01
CA GLU A 80 6.09 25.18 5.98
C GLU A 80 6.75 25.10 7.38
N GLU A 81 5.99 25.42 8.44
CA GLU A 81 6.47 25.33 9.83
C GLU A 81 6.68 23.88 10.26
N MET A 82 5.79 22.97 9.84
CA MET A 82 5.82 21.59 10.30
C MET A 82 6.70 20.67 9.46
N MET A 83 6.91 20.99 8.17
CA MET A 83 7.64 20.10 7.25
C MET A 83 9.05 19.73 7.73
N PRO A 84 9.91 20.66 8.24
CA PRO A 84 11.24 20.27 8.71
C PRO A 84 11.20 19.22 9.85
N ILE A 85 10.19 19.32 10.73
CA ILE A 85 10.03 18.38 11.85
C ILE A 85 9.50 17.02 11.33
N LEU A 86 8.59 17.05 10.37
CA LEU A 86 8.06 15.84 9.75
C LEU A 86 9.11 15.10 8.91
N GLU A 87 9.94 15.83 8.17
CA GLU A 87 11.06 15.26 7.43
C GLU A 87 12.08 14.60 8.37
N ASP A 88 12.41 15.25 9.47
CA ASP A 88 13.28 14.69 10.50
C ASP A 88 12.65 13.46 11.17
N PHE A 89 11.34 13.50 11.46
CA PHE A 89 10.59 12.36 11.96
C PHE A 89 10.65 11.16 11.00
N TYR A 90 10.36 11.37 9.72
CA TYR A 90 10.39 10.28 8.75
C TYR A 90 11.80 9.75 8.51
N THR A 91 12.83 10.60 8.65
CA THR A 91 14.23 10.17 8.48
C THR A 91 14.72 9.35 9.68
N HIS A 92 14.36 9.69 10.90
CA HIS A 92 14.99 9.14 12.10
C HIS A 92 14.04 8.28 12.95
N ASP A 93 12.85 8.80 13.28
CA ASP A 93 11.96 8.10 14.22
C ASP A 93 11.13 7.03 13.53
N PHE A 94 10.62 7.32 12.32
CA PHE A 94 9.88 6.35 11.53
C PHE A 94 10.74 5.12 11.19
N ALA A 95 12.02 5.34 10.89
CA ALA A 95 12.96 4.26 10.59
C ALA A 95 13.07 3.21 11.72
N ARG A 96 12.87 3.61 12.99
CA ARG A 96 12.90 2.71 14.15
C ARG A 96 11.70 1.76 14.19
N LEU A 97 10.58 2.12 13.53
CA LEU A 97 9.41 1.26 13.46
C LEU A 97 9.65 -0.02 12.63
N ARG A 98 10.80 -0.10 11.94
CA ARG A 98 11.25 -1.34 11.29
C ARG A 98 11.24 -2.55 12.24
N GLU A 99 11.55 -2.33 13.51
CA GLU A 99 11.59 -3.38 14.54
C GLU A 99 10.23 -4.07 14.75
N LEU A 100 9.13 -3.43 14.32
CA LEU A 100 7.77 -3.97 14.39
C LEU A 100 7.38 -4.77 13.14
N THR A 101 8.29 -4.89 12.18
CA THR A 101 8.02 -5.51 10.88
C THR A 101 9.08 -6.54 10.56
N GLN A 102 8.77 -7.45 9.63
CA GLN A 102 9.72 -8.41 9.11
C GLN A 102 9.51 -8.57 7.59
N PRO A 103 10.58 -8.72 6.78
CA PRO A 103 10.40 -9.10 5.39
C PRO A 103 9.70 -10.47 5.34
N LYS A 104 8.69 -10.63 4.49
CA LYS A 104 8.14 -11.96 4.28
C LYS A 104 9.16 -12.84 3.54
N PRO A 105 9.28 -14.11 3.92
CA PRO A 105 10.00 -15.07 3.10
C PRO A 105 9.51 -14.96 1.65
N GLU A 106 10.32 -15.23 0.68
CA GLU A 106 10.03 -15.19 -0.76
C GLU A 106 9.60 -13.82 -1.34
N ALA A 107 9.38 -12.76 -0.54
CA ALA A 107 8.94 -11.45 -1.06
C ALA A 107 9.87 -10.97 -2.20
N ARG A 108 11.18 -11.00 -1.95
CA ARG A 108 12.16 -10.61 -2.99
C ARG A 108 12.12 -11.54 -4.19
N ALA A 109 12.00 -12.84 -3.99
CA ALA A 109 11.98 -13.82 -5.07
C ALA A 109 10.75 -13.64 -5.97
N VAL A 110 9.58 -13.37 -5.39
CA VAL A 110 8.34 -13.12 -6.13
C VAL A 110 8.44 -11.86 -6.98
N VAL A 111 8.93 -10.75 -6.41
CA VAL A 111 9.11 -9.50 -7.15
C VAL A 111 10.14 -9.68 -8.26
N GLN A 112 11.27 -10.32 -7.98
CA GLN A 112 12.30 -10.63 -8.97
C GLN A 112 11.75 -11.50 -10.11
N ALA A 113 10.95 -12.51 -9.82
CA ALA A 113 10.32 -13.36 -10.82
C ALA A 113 9.37 -12.58 -11.73
N ALA A 114 8.60 -11.64 -11.18
CA ALA A 114 7.73 -10.78 -11.98
C ALA A 114 8.53 -9.93 -12.98
N PHE A 115 9.62 -9.30 -12.53
CA PHE A 115 10.50 -8.54 -13.43
C PHE A 115 11.22 -9.41 -14.44
N ALA A 116 11.74 -10.59 -14.03
CA ALA A 116 12.42 -11.52 -14.94
C ALA A 116 11.51 -12.04 -16.06
N ARG A 117 10.20 -12.09 -15.83
CA ARG A 117 9.17 -12.44 -16.81
C ARG A 117 8.76 -11.26 -17.71
N GLY A 118 9.31 -10.07 -17.48
CA GLY A 118 9.02 -8.87 -18.28
C GLY A 118 7.66 -8.22 -18.00
N TYR A 119 7.04 -8.52 -16.84
CA TYR A 119 5.82 -7.82 -16.44
C TYR A 119 6.11 -6.38 -16.05
N ASP A 120 5.18 -5.46 -16.31
CA ASP A 120 5.14 -4.19 -15.58
C ASP A 120 4.80 -4.48 -14.11
N VAL A 121 5.58 -3.95 -13.18
CA VAL A 121 5.37 -4.19 -11.76
C VAL A 121 5.05 -2.88 -11.06
N ALA A 122 4.01 -2.90 -10.23
CA ALA A 122 3.63 -1.77 -9.38
C ALA A 122 3.46 -2.21 -7.92
N ILE A 123 3.82 -1.31 -7.02
CA ILE A 123 3.43 -1.39 -5.61
C ILE A 123 2.15 -0.57 -5.45
N ALA A 124 1.05 -1.25 -5.18
CA ALA A 124 -0.29 -0.70 -5.05
C ALA A 124 -0.76 -0.81 -3.59
N THR A 125 0.00 -0.19 -2.67
CA THR A 125 -0.31 -0.12 -1.24
C THR A 125 -1.32 0.97 -0.93
N GLN A 126 -1.94 0.93 0.28
CA GLN A 126 -2.85 1.97 0.74
C GLN A 126 -2.16 3.35 0.75
N PRO A 127 -2.59 4.33 -0.05
CA PRO A 127 -1.86 5.59 -0.26
C PRO A 127 -2.19 6.64 0.80
N VAL A 128 -1.98 6.29 2.08
CA VAL A 128 -2.20 7.19 3.23
C VAL A 128 -0.90 7.69 3.86
N PHE A 129 0.23 7.18 3.40
CA PHE A 129 1.56 7.58 3.86
C PHE A 129 2.32 8.34 2.77
N PRO A 130 3.29 9.22 3.16
CA PRO A 130 4.20 9.85 2.21
C PRO A 130 5.12 8.80 1.55
N LEU A 131 5.58 9.12 0.36
CA LEU A 131 6.45 8.25 -0.43
C LEU A 131 7.73 7.86 0.32
N THR A 132 8.26 8.75 1.14
CA THR A 132 9.41 8.47 2.02
C THR A 132 9.14 7.30 2.97
N ALA A 133 7.97 7.26 3.58
CA ALA A 133 7.57 6.16 4.47
C ALA A 133 7.30 4.87 3.68
N VAL A 134 6.73 4.96 2.49
CA VAL A 134 6.50 3.79 1.63
C VAL A 134 7.84 3.20 1.18
N ARG A 135 8.80 4.03 0.77
CA ARG A 135 10.14 3.58 0.36
C ARG A 135 10.89 2.86 1.49
N GLN A 136 10.86 3.40 2.70
CA GLN A 136 11.46 2.71 3.85
C GLN A 136 10.82 1.34 4.10
N ARG A 137 9.50 1.22 3.99
CA ARG A 137 8.83 -0.08 4.13
C ARG A 137 9.19 -1.06 3.00
N LEU A 138 9.42 -0.58 1.78
CA LEU A 138 9.98 -1.40 0.69
C LEU A 138 11.42 -1.86 1.00
N GLU A 139 12.23 -1.00 1.63
CA GLU A 139 13.57 -1.38 2.12
C GLU A 139 13.47 -2.44 3.22
N TRP A 140 12.53 -2.29 4.15
CA TRP A 140 12.29 -3.28 5.21
C TRP A 140 11.83 -4.62 4.65
N ALA A 141 11.06 -4.61 3.57
CA ALA A 141 10.65 -5.81 2.84
C ALA A 141 11.77 -6.39 1.95
N GLY A 142 12.91 -5.69 1.77
CA GLY A 142 14.02 -6.12 0.92
C GLY A 142 13.74 -6.03 -0.58
N VAL A 143 12.83 -5.13 -0.98
CA VAL A 143 12.37 -5.00 -2.39
C VAL A 143 12.44 -3.57 -2.94
N ALA A 144 13.15 -2.64 -2.29
CA ALA A 144 13.18 -1.23 -2.70
C ALA A 144 13.97 -0.95 -3.98
N ASP A 145 14.89 -1.82 -4.36
CA ASP A 145 15.85 -1.65 -5.46
C ASP A 145 15.31 -2.05 -6.84
N PHE A 146 14.05 -2.46 -6.95
CA PHE A 146 13.43 -2.81 -8.21
C PHE A 146 12.85 -1.58 -8.94
N PRO A 147 12.87 -1.55 -10.29
CA PRO A 147 12.41 -0.41 -11.09
C PRO A 147 10.88 -0.41 -11.29
N TYR A 148 10.12 -0.24 -10.23
CA TYR A 148 8.65 -0.19 -10.29
C TYR A 148 8.13 0.87 -11.24
N ARG A 149 7.09 0.54 -12.00
CA ARG A 149 6.36 1.50 -12.84
C ARG A 149 5.55 2.50 -12.01
N LEU A 150 5.10 2.07 -10.84
CA LEU A 150 4.36 2.89 -9.88
C LEU A 150 4.63 2.38 -8.47
N VAL A 151 4.80 3.31 -7.54
CA VAL A 151 4.69 3.09 -6.09
C VAL A 151 3.65 4.07 -5.60
N THR A 152 2.49 3.58 -5.15
CA THR A 152 1.40 4.44 -4.68
C THR A 152 1.76 5.11 -3.36
N SER A 153 1.45 6.40 -3.26
CA SER A 153 1.64 7.21 -2.05
C SER A 153 0.59 8.31 -1.99
N TYR A 154 0.46 9.00 -0.87
CA TYR A 154 -0.56 10.03 -0.72
C TYR A 154 -0.31 11.25 -1.63
N GLU A 155 0.94 11.47 -2.08
CA GLU A 155 1.29 12.55 -3.01
C GLU A 155 0.80 12.27 -4.44
N SER A 156 0.81 11.02 -4.84
CA SER A 156 0.58 10.61 -6.24
C SER A 156 -0.84 10.13 -6.52
N MET A 157 -1.59 9.71 -5.49
CA MET A 157 -2.90 9.10 -5.67
C MET A 157 -4.04 10.03 -5.24
N HIS A 158 -5.21 9.88 -5.91
CA HIS A 158 -6.41 10.67 -5.67
C HIS A 158 -7.52 9.89 -4.96
N ALA A 159 -7.35 8.59 -4.81
CA ALA A 159 -8.27 7.68 -4.13
C ALA A 159 -7.52 6.68 -3.26
N CYS A 160 -8.24 6.09 -2.31
CA CYS A 160 -7.75 5.05 -1.41
C CYS A 160 -8.48 3.73 -1.63
N LYS A 161 -7.87 2.60 -1.30
CA LYS A 161 -8.57 1.31 -1.17
C LYS A 161 -9.67 1.43 -0.11
N PRO A 162 -10.81 0.76 -0.27
CA PRO A 162 -11.20 -0.15 -1.34
C PRO A 162 -11.94 0.53 -2.50
N GLN A 163 -11.83 1.85 -2.67
CA GLN A 163 -12.52 2.57 -3.74
C GLN A 163 -12.07 2.04 -5.12
N LEU A 164 -13.01 1.78 -6.01
CA LEU A 164 -12.70 1.34 -7.38
C LEU A 164 -11.85 2.36 -8.14
N ALA A 165 -12.01 3.65 -7.82
CA ALA A 165 -11.21 4.74 -8.38
C ALA A 165 -9.70 4.55 -8.16
N PHE A 166 -9.29 4.01 -6.99
CA PHE A 166 -7.88 3.68 -6.74
C PHE A 166 -7.33 2.70 -7.78
N PHE A 167 -8.03 1.60 -8.03
CA PHE A 167 -7.60 0.58 -8.99
C PHE A 167 -7.64 1.10 -10.42
N GLN A 168 -8.65 1.89 -10.76
CA GLN A 168 -8.76 2.55 -12.08
C GLN A 168 -7.58 3.49 -12.33
N GLU A 169 -7.19 4.27 -11.32
CA GLU A 169 -6.04 5.16 -11.40
C GLU A 169 -4.72 4.39 -11.59
N VAL A 170 -4.50 3.31 -10.84
CA VAL A 170 -3.33 2.43 -11.01
C VAL A 170 -3.29 1.87 -12.44
N LEU A 171 -4.41 1.36 -12.95
CA LEU A 171 -4.51 0.84 -14.32
C LEU A 171 -4.22 1.91 -15.37
N ALA A 172 -4.72 3.14 -15.17
CA ALA A 172 -4.47 4.27 -16.07
C ALA A 172 -2.98 4.62 -16.13
N VAL A 173 -2.30 4.70 -14.98
CA VAL A 173 -0.84 4.97 -14.91
C VAL A 173 -0.05 3.88 -15.63
N LEU A 174 -0.44 2.62 -15.48
CA LEU A 174 0.21 1.49 -16.15
C LEU A 174 -0.17 1.39 -17.63
N SER A 175 -1.21 2.09 -18.09
CA SER A 175 -1.79 1.95 -19.43
C SER A 175 -2.18 0.49 -19.72
N ARG A 176 -2.87 -0.16 -18.76
CA ARG A 176 -3.29 -1.56 -18.84
C ARG A 176 -4.78 -1.72 -18.67
N LEU A 177 -5.32 -2.74 -19.34
CA LEU A 177 -6.72 -3.17 -19.12
C LEU A 177 -6.81 -4.07 -17.87
N PRO A 178 -7.96 -4.09 -17.16
CA PRO A 178 -8.15 -4.93 -15.98
C PRO A 178 -7.72 -6.40 -16.20
N GLY A 179 -8.20 -7.04 -17.26
CA GLY A 179 -7.87 -8.44 -17.59
C GLY A 179 -6.43 -8.70 -17.99
N GLU A 180 -5.57 -7.67 -18.08
CA GLU A 180 -4.13 -7.79 -18.29
C GLU A 180 -3.34 -7.72 -16.99
N CYS A 181 -4.01 -7.54 -15.84
CA CYS A 181 -3.37 -7.32 -14.55
C CYS A 181 -3.70 -8.43 -13.56
N LEU A 182 -2.70 -8.82 -12.79
CA LEU A 182 -2.83 -9.64 -11.59
C LEU A 182 -2.57 -8.76 -10.37
N PHE A 183 -3.55 -8.65 -9.48
CA PHE A 183 -3.40 -8.01 -8.18
C PHE A 183 -3.13 -9.07 -7.11
N ALA A 184 -2.04 -8.92 -6.35
CA ALA A 184 -1.68 -9.77 -5.23
C ALA A 184 -1.75 -8.96 -3.94
N GLY A 185 -2.60 -9.37 -3.00
CA GLY A 185 -2.79 -8.69 -1.73
C GLY A 185 -3.34 -9.63 -0.66
N ASP A 186 -3.28 -9.22 0.61
CA ASP A 186 -3.69 -10.04 1.75
C ASP A 186 -5.10 -9.71 2.25
N SER A 187 -5.63 -8.51 1.93
CA SER A 187 -6.95 -8.08 2.41
C SER A 187 -8.07 -8.47 1.45
N PRO A 188 -9.00 -9.37 1.84
CA PRO A 188 -10.17 -9.67 1.02
C PRO A 188 -11.01 -8.44 0.68
N SER A 189 -11.19 -7.50 1.63
CA SER A 189 -12.06 -6.32 1.48
C SER A 189 -11.40 -5.17 0.73
N ASP A 190 -10.11 -4.95 0.94
CA ASP A 190 -9.42 -3.77 0.41
C ASP A 190 -8.68 -4.06 -0.90
N ASP A 191 -8.27 -5.32 -1.12
CA ASP A 191 -7.49 -5.74 -2.28
C ASP A 191 -8.31 -6.58 -3.25
N ILE A 192 -8.81 -7.72 -2.77
CA ILE A 192 -9.29 -8.80 -3.65
C ILE A 192 -10.66 -8.48 -4.23
N ALA A 193 -11.63 -8.17 -3.38
CA ALA A 193 -12.99 -7.93 -3.84
C ALA A 193 -13.10 -6.72 -4.79
N PRO A 194 -12.50 -5.55 -4.49
CA PRO A 194 -12.59 -4.41 -5.40
C PRO A 194 -11.79 -4.63 -6.70
N ALA A 195 -10.61 -5.28 -6.66
CA ALA A 195 -9.85 -5.61 -7.86
C ALA A 195 -10.62 -6.58 -8.76
N ALA A 196 -11.17 -7.65 -8.21
CA ALA A 196 -11.98 -8.60 -8.94
C ALA A 196 -13.25 -7.95 -9.54
N LYS A 197 -13.90 -7.03 -8.81
CA LYS A 197 -15.06 -6.28 -9.29
C LYS A 197 -14.77 -5.44 -10.54
N LEU A 198 -13.56 -4.98 -10.70
CA LEU A 198 -13.09 -4.27 -11.90
C LEU A 198 -12.65 -5.20 -13.01
N GLY A 199 -12.57 -6.50 -12.76
CA GLY A 199 -12.13 -7.50 -13.74
C GLY A 199 -10.63 -7.75 -13.76
N LEU A 200 -9.90 -7.32 -12.72
CA LEU A 200 -8.52 -7.77 -12.53
C LEU A 200 -8.51 -9.24 -12.11
N HIS A 201 -7.47 -9.95 -12.50
CA HIS A 201 -7.17 -11.23 -11.87
C HIS A 201 -6.61 -11.00 -10.47
N THR A 202 -6.89 -11.89 -9.54
CA THR A 202 -6.52 -11.71 -8.14
C THR A 202 -5.82 -12.93 -7.59
N PHE A 203 -4.79 -12.69 -6.79
CA PHE A 203 -4.13 -13.66 -5.95
C PHE A 203 -4.27 -13.22 -4.48
N TRP A 204 -5.02 -13.98 -3.71
CA TRP A 204 -5.13 -13.70 -2.27
C TRP A 204 -3.94 -14.31 -1.53
N VAL A 205 -3.06 -13.44 -1.02
CA VAL A 205 -1.91 -13.84 -0.21
C VAL A 205 -2.40 -14.17 1.18
N ASN A 206 -2.37 -15.46 1.53
CA ASN A 206 -2.78 -15.96 2.82
C ASN A 206 -1.81 -17.08 3.26
N ASP A 207 -1.02 -16.80 4.31
CA ASP A 207 -0.03 -17.74 4.87
C ASP A 207 -0.65 -18.68 5.91
N THR A 208 -1.89 -18.46 6.33
CA THR A 208 -2.60 -19.41 7.20
C THR A 208 -3.07 -20.59 6.36
N ALA A 209 -2.99 -21.81 6.95
CA ALA A 209 -3.43 -23.03 6.28
C ALA A 209 -4.84 -22.83 5.66
N PRO A 210 -5.09 -23.40 4.48
CA PRO A 210 -6.31 -23.14 3.76
C PRO A 210 -7.50 -23.59 4.58
N ASP A 211 -8.25 -22.64 5.11
CA ASP A 211 -9.65 -22.89 5.33
C ASP A 211 -10.24 -23.22 3.95
N PRO A 212 -10.90 -24.36 3.77
CA PRO A 212 -11.36 -24.76 2.47
C PRO A 212 -12.27 -23.66 1.92
N LEU A 213 -11.71 -22.90 0.95
CA LEU A 213 -12.47 -22.09 0.03
C LEU A 213 -13.63 -21.32 0.67
N ASP A 214 -13.37 -20.18 1.33
CA ASP A 214 -14.43 -19.22 1.49
C ASP A 214 -14.86 -18.77 0.08
N PRO A 215 -15.98 -19.26 -0.45
CA PRO A 215 -16.43 -18.94 -1.80
C PRO A 215 -16.85 -17.47 -1.94
N THR A 216 -16.95 -16.74 -0.83
CA THR A 216 -17.31 -15.31 -0.82
C THR A 216 -16.14 -14.42 -1.21
N ILE A 217 -14.89 -14.92 -1.11
CA ILE A 217 -13.70 -14.16 -1.52
C ILE A 217 -13.42 -14.44 -3.00
N PRO A 218 -13.57 -13.46 -3.91
CA PRO A 218 -13.47 -13.64 -5.34
C PRO A 218 -12.00 -13.69 -5.80
N ALA A 219 -11.16 -14.48 -5.13
CA ALA A 219 -9.77 -14.70 -5.51
C ALA A 219 -9.68 -15.85 -6.53
N ARG A 220 -9.05 -15.57 -7.68
CA ARG A 220 -8.81 -16.61 -8.68
C ARG A 220 -7.75 -17.61 -8.21
N TRP A 221 -6.71 -17.12 -7.55
CA TRP A 221 -5.66 -17.91 -6.92
C TRP A 221 -5.49 -17.47 -5.46
N ARG A 222 -4.97 -18.37 -4.65
CA ARG A 222 -4.71 -18.11 -3.22
C ARG A 222 -3.58 -18.98 -2.71
N GLY A 223 -2.92 -18.53 -1.64
CA GLY A 223 -1.81 -19.22 -0.99
C GLY A 223 -0.77 -18.25 -0.45
N GLY A 224 0.37 -18.75 0.00
CA GLY A 224 1.50 -17.92 0.40
C GLY A 224 2.28 -17.36 -0.79
N LEU A 225 3.30 -16.53 -0.51
CA LEU A 225 4.16 -15.96 -1.54
C LEU A 225 4.91 -17.03 -2.35
N GLY A 226 5.21 -18.20 -1.74
CA GLY A 226 5.79 -19.34 -2.46
C GLY A 226 4.86 -19.91 -3.54
N ASP A 227 3.53 -19.88 -3.31
CA ASP A 227 2.54 -20.30 -4.32
C ASP A 227 2.47 -19.27 -5.45
N LEU A 228 2.48 -17.96 -5.11
CA LEU A 228 2.53 -16.90 -6.10
C LEU A 228 3.81 -16.97 -6.93
N HIS A 229 4.95 -17.26 -6.31
CA HIS A 229 6.22 -17.47 -7.02
C HIS A 229 6.12 -18.62 -8.03
N ARG A 230 5.53 -19.77 -7.63
CA ARG A 230 5.29 -20.91 -8.54
C ARG A 230 4.34 -20.53 -9.68
N LEU A 231 3.28 -19.79 -9.40
CA LEU A 231 2.35 -19.29 -10.41
C LEU A 231 3.08 -18.39 -11.43
N LEU A 232 3.88 -17.44 -10.95
CA LEU A 232 4.68 -16.55 -11.82
C LEU A 232 5.71 -17.33 -12.66
N ALA A 233 6.30 -18.39 -12.12
CA ALA A 233 7.26 -19.24 -12.84
C ALA A 233 6.58 -20.17 -13.87
N SER A 234 5.28 -20.40 -13.76
CA SER A 234 4.52 -21.26 -14.66
C SER A 234 4.14 -20.55 -15.97
N SER A 235 3.66 -21.33 -16.94
CA SER A 235 3.05 -20.78 -18.18
C SER A 235 1.55 -20.47 -18.04
N GLU A 236 1.00 -20.55 -16.85
CA GLU A 236 -0.45 -20.39 -16.62
C GLU A 236 -0.91 -18.97 -16.96
N LEU A 237 -0.12 -17.97 -16.58
CA LEU A 237 -0.43 -16.56 -16.84
C LEU A 237 -0.22 -16.14 -18.32
N ASP A 238 0.42 -16.99 -19.13
CA ASP A 238 0.64 -16.72 -20.57
C ASP A 238 -0.57 -17.12 -21.42
N LYS A 239 -1.53 -17.85 -20.84
CA LYS A 239 -2.72 -18.30 -21.56
C LYS A 239 -3.80 -17.20 -21.55
N PRO A 240 -4.70 -17.19 -22.54
CA PRO A 240 -5.94 -16.41 -22.40
C PRO A 240 -6.68 -16.88 -21.16
N LEU A 241 -6.98 -15.95 -20.25
CA LEU A 241 -7.59 -16.23 -18.96
C LEU A 241 -9.09 -15.90 -18.98
#